data_0e4b58475ec697d6e43708385491d8f1
#
_entry.id   0e4b58475ec697d6e43708385491d8f1
#
_cell.length_a   1.000
_cell.length_b   1.000
_cell.length_c   1.000
_cell.angle_alpha   90.00
_cell.angle_beta   90.00
_cell.angle_gamma   90.00
#
_symmetry.space_group_name_H-M   'P 1'
#
loop_
_entity.id
_entity.type
_entity.pdbx_description
1 polymer ?
#
loop_
_entity_poly.entity_id
_entity_poly.type
_entity_poly.pdbx_seq_one_letter_code
_entity_poly.pdbx_strand_id
1 'polypeptide(L)'
;MIDFNELDSDYKKCKCGKRPIDIVMSHVLKIIIEEEIIPQNATLRRHSPVPLPCFYYSTQMAQFIGKDSLVLIHPDFNKKVAKRLTDEVDEVKGVLKGNPQEVNGMIDKDCHVKNFELLSGCCNRSDVMRTLIKNNDEMEKIIINKDQHKYHIEVAPTTEEKLIKLHNYLENNNIKKGTAIDGMCGNGSIGIYLLKYGFEKVIFNDVYSEAIENLKFNLEVNEILGNYEIYNKAFEDLEIEKCDLCVIDSYPQADIEEIIKKAEKIADNVLII
;
A
#
# COMPACT_ATOMS: atom_id res chain seq x y z
N MET A 1 4.91 -14.95 -30.63
CA MET A 1 6.24 -14.53 -30.10
C MET A 1 6.28 -13.01 -30.23
N ILE A 2 6.72 -12.28 -29.22
CA ILE A 2 6.84 -10.83 -29.27
C ILE A 2 8.15 -10.51 -30.00
N ASP A 3 8.09 -9.68 -31.05
CA ASP A 3 9.30 -9.19 -31.70
C ASP A 3 9.84 -8.00 -30.90
N PHE A 4 11.01 -8.16 -30.31
CA PHE A 4 11.65 -7.13 -29.50
C PHE A 4 12.03 -5.88 -30.30
N ASN A 5 12.26 -6.00 -31.61
CA ASN A 5 12.61 -4.86 -32.46
C ASN A 5 11.42 -3.94 -32.71
N GLU A 6 10.20 -4.48 -32.68
CA GLU A 6 8.97 -3.72 -32.89
C GLU A 6 8.39 -3.11 -31.60
N LEU A 7 8.96 -3.44 -30.43
CA LEU A 7 8.47 -2.93 -29.15
C LEU A 7 8.75 -1.43 -29.02
N ASP A 8 7.68 -0.66 -29.00
CA ASP A 8 7.61 0.77 -28.70
C ASP A 8 6.32 1.07 -27.89
N SER A 9 6.02 2.35 -27.66
CA SER A 9 4.82 2.77 -26.89
C SER A 9 3.49 2.47 -27.59
N ASP A 10 3.49 2.22 -28.90
CA ASP A 10 2.28 1.95 -29.69
C ASP A 10 2.07 0.47 -30.00
N TYR A 11 3.10 -0.36 -29.78
CA TYR A 11 3.02 -1.80 -30.06
C TYR A 11 1.87 -2.46 -29.25
N LYS A 12 0.91 -3.05 -29.99
CA LYS A 12 -0.29 -3.69 -29.42
C LYS A 12 -1.19 -2.78 -28.57
N LYS A 13 -1.10 -1.46 -28.78
CA LYS A 13 -1.98 -0.50 -28.11
C LYS A 13 -3.43 -0.65 -28.58
N CYS A 14 -4.34 -0.75 -27.65
CA CYS A 14 -5.77 -0.76 -27.92
C CYS A 14 -6.25 0.64 -28.36
N LYS A 15 -7.38 0.71 -29.05
CA LYS A 15 -8.04 2.00 -29.40
C LYS A 15 -8.37 2.86 -28.16
N CYS A 16 -8.47 2.25 -26.97
CA CYS A 16 -8.68 2.95 -25.71
C CYS A 16 -7.37 3.50 -25.09
N GLY A 17 -6.23 3.39 -25.78
CA GLY A 17 -4.91 3.87 -25.32
C GLY A 17 -4.19 2.93 -24.33
N LYS A 18 -4.76 1.75 -24.02
CA LYS A 18 -4.17 0.81 -23.04
C LYS A 18 -3.44 -0.33 -23.73
N ARG A 19 -2.44 -0.91 -23.05
CA ARG A 19 -1.73 -2.13 -23.49
C ARG A 19 -1.84 -3.24 -22.44
N PRO A 20 -1.78 -4.53 -22.85
CA PRO A 20 -1.61 -5.63 -21.89
C PRO A 20 -0.33 -5.46 -21.08
N ILE A 21 -0.39 -5.75 -19.79
CA ILE A 21 0.75 -5.56 -18.88
C ILE A 21 1.99 -6.36 -19.30
N ASP A 22 1.83 -7.54 -19.88
CA ASP A 22 2.94 -8.37 -20.39
C ASP A 22 3.66 -7.72 -21.59
N ILE A 23 2.93 -7.00 -22.45
CA ILE A 23 3.52 -6.21 -23.53
C ILE A 23 4.30 -5.03 -22.98
N VAL A 24 3.73 -4.30 -22.03
CA VAL A 24 4.42 -3.19 -21.36
C VAL A 24 5.69 -3.66 -20.67
N MET A 25 5.60 -4.76 -19.90
CA MET A 25 6.77 -5.32 -19.23
C MET A 25 7.81 -5.89 -20.17
N SER A 26 7.41 -6.34 -21.38
CA SER A 26 8.36 -6.72 -22.46
C SER A 26 9.10 -5.50 -23.01
N HIS A 27 8.42 -4.35 -23.14
CA HIS A 27 9.07 -3.09 -23.54
C HIS A 27 10.07 -2.60 -22.47
N VAL A 28 9.66 -2.66 -21.20
CA VAL A 28 10.56 -2.41 -20.05
C VAL A 28 11.78 -3.33 -20.11
N LEU A 29 11.56 -4.65 -20.32
CA LEU A 29 12.63 -5.63 -20.39
C LEU A 29 13.63 -5.31 -21.53
N LYS A 30 13.15 -4.89 -22.69
CA LYS A 30 14.00 -4.45 -23.81
C LYS A 30 14.95 -3.33 -23.37
N ILE A 31 14.42 -2.27 -22.76
CA ILE A 31 15.21 -1.11 -22.33
C ILE A 31 16.27 -1.51 -21.30
N ILE A 32 15.92 -2.31 -20.30
CA ILE A 32 16.87 -2.69 -19.23
C ILE A 32 17.93 -3.70 -19.70
N ILE A 33 17.67 -4.45 -20.79
CA ILE A 33 18.68 -5.26 -21.49
C ILE A 33 19.62 -4.36 -22.28
N GLU A 34 19.10 -3.39 -23.05
CA GLU A 34 19.89 -2.44 -23.84
C GLU A 34 20.82 -1.61 -22.95
N GLU A 35 20.40 -1.28 -21.75
CA GLU A 35 21.16 -0.54 -20.73
C GLU A 35 22.05 -1.44 -19.85
N GLU A 36 22.18 -2.73 -20.20
CA GLU A 36 23.04 -3.71 -19.52
C GLU A 36 22.75 -3.89 -18.01
N ILE A 37 21.54 -3.54 -17.55
CA ILE A 37 21.10 -3.77 -16.15
C ILE A 37 20.94 -5.26 -15.91
N ILE A 38 20.47 -6.01 -16.92
CA ILE A 38 20.26 -7.46 -16.87
C ILE A 38 20.87 -8.13 -18.11
N PRO A 39 21.14 -9.45 -18.06
CA PRO A 39 21.78 -10.18 -19.17
C PRO A 39 20.92 -10.18 -20.45
N GLN A 40 21.56 -10.30 -21.62
CA GLN A 40 20.91 -10.37 -22.92
C GLN A 40 19.92 -11.54 -23.09
N ASN A 41 20.09 -12.62 -22.34
CA ASN A 41 19.20 -13.79 -22.33
C ASN A 41 18.13 -13.70 -21.23
N ALA A 42 17.88 -12.52 -20.67
CA ALA A 42 16.89 -12.30 -19.64
C ALA A 42 15.47 -12.58 -20.13
N THR A 43 14.61 -12.96 -19.18
CA THR A 43 13.19 -13.22 -19.43
C THR A 43 12.33 -12.53 -18.39
N LEU A 44 11.09 -12.17 -18.73
CA LEU A 44 10.14 -11.57 -17.83
C LEU A 44 9.98 -12.34 -16.51
N ARG A 45 9.96 -13.66 -16.58
CA ARG A 45 9.75 -14.51 -15.42
C ARG A 45 10.89 -14.47 -14.39
N ARG A 46 12.13 -14.22 -14.83
CA ARG A 46 13.32 -14.35 -13.97
C ARG A 46 13.98 -13.02 -13.64
N HIS A 47 13.83 -12.02 -14.50
CA HIS A 47 14.65 -10.81 -14.46
C HIS A 47 13.81 -9.53 -14.55
N SER A 48 12.49 -9.65 -14.65
CA SER A 48 11.64 -8.46 -14.72
C SER A 48 11.71 -7.68 -13.41
N PRO A 49 11.76 -6.34 -13.46
CA PRO A 49 11.51 -5.54 -12.29
C PRO A 49 10.10 -5.79 -11.76
N VAL A 50 9.87 -5.52 -10.48
CA VAL A 50 8.54 -5.67 -9.90
C VAL A 50 7.67 -4.51 -10.38
N PRO A 51 6.56 -4.79 -11.10
CA PRO A 51 5.59 -3.77 -11.48
C PRO A 51 4.60 -3.56 -10.34
N LEU A 52 4.47 -2.32 -9.88
CA LEU A 52 3.46 -1.90 -8.90
C LEU A 52 2.41 -1.06 -9.62
N PRO A 53 1.21 -1.60 -9.90
CA PRO A 53 0.13 -0.82 -10.49
C PRO A 53 -0.25 0.35 -9.59
N CYS A 54 -0.43 1.54 -10.17
CA CYS A 54 -0.83 2.73 -9.42
C CYS A 54 -2.26 2.69 -8.92
N PHE A 55 -3.07 1.86 -9.55
CA PHE A 55 -4.42 1.53 -9.14
C PHE A 55 -4.54 0.02 -9.06
N TYR A 56 -4.77 -0.51 -7.87
CA TYR A 56 -5.00 -1.93 -7.67
C TYR A 56 -6.46 -2.17 -7.34
N TYR A 57 -7.06 -3.08 -8.10
CA TYR A 57 -8.39 -3.61 -7.85
C TYR A 57 -8.27 -5.12 -7.67
N SER A 58 -8.83 -5.67 -6.60
CA SER A 58 -8.84 -7.13 -6.39
C SER A 58 -9.52 -7.83 -7.55
N THR A 59 -8.72 -8.40 -8.46
CA THR A 59 -9.20 -9.11 -9.65
C THR A 59 -8.20 -10.19 -10.06
N GLN A 60 -8.71 -11.31 -10.54
CA GLN A 60 -7.91 -12.40 -11.11
C GLN A 60 -7.69 -12.25 -12.62
N MET A 61 -8.15 -11.16 -13.24
CA MET A 61 -8.05 -10.94 -14.68
C MET A 61 -6.74 -10.27 -15.06
N ALA A 62 -6.19 -10.66 -16.22
CA ALA A 62 -5.05 -9.95 -16.82
C ALA A 62 -5.41 -8.48 -17.05
N GLN A 63 -4.52 -7.58 -16.64
CA GLN A 63 -4.77 -6.14 -16.69
C GLN A 63 -4.33 -5.55 -18.02
N PHE A 64 -5.19 -4.69 -18.58
CA PHE A 64 -4.83 -3.70 -19.57
C PHE A 64 -4.56 -2.38 -18.84
N ILE A 65 -3.36 -1.86 -18.98
CA ILE A 65 -2.90 -0.66 -18.28
C ILE A 65 -2.70 0.49 -19.24
N GLY A 66 -2.94 1.70 -18.75
CA GLY A 66 -2.81 2.93 -19.52
C GLY A 66 -1.62 3.78 -19.05
N LYS A 67 -1.56 4.99 -19.57
CA LYS A 67 -0.53 5.97 -19.20
C LYS A 67 -0.45 6.16 -17.68
N ASP A 68 0.77 6.33 -17.17
CA ASP A 68 1.08 6.62 -15.75
C ASP A 68 0.48 5.59 -14.75
N SER A 69 0.44 4.31 -15.14
CA SER A 69 -0.21 3.24 -14.36
C SER A 69 0.74 2.33 -13.60
N LEU A 70 2.06 2.44 -13.80
CA LEU A 70 3.04 1.56 -13.16
C LEU A 70 4.14 2.33 -12.43
N VAL A 71 4.47 1.85 -11.24
CA VAL A 71 5.74 2.12 -10.58
C VAL A 71 6.60 0.86 -10.67
N LEU A 72 7.84 1.01 -11.14
CA LEU A 72 8.79 -0.09 -11.27
C LEU A 72 9.82 -0.04 -10.15
N ILE A 73 10.22 -1.22 -9.65
CA ILE A 73 11.25 -1.34 -8.62
C ILE A 73 12.27 -2.41 -8.99
N HIS A 74 13.56 -2.05 -8.88
CA HIS A 74 14.68 -2.98 -9.07
C HIS A 74 15.93 -2.47 -8.32
N PRO A 75 16.75 -3.36 -7.72
CA PRO A 75 17.92 -2.95 -6.93
C PRO A 75 19.01 -2.28 -7.76
N ASP A 76 19.16 -2.66 -9.03
CA ASP A 76 20.24 -2.19 -9.91
C ASP A 76 19.85 -1.02 -10.80
N PHE A 77 18.66 -0.45 -10.64
CA PHE A 77 18.28 0.74 -11.41
C PHE A 77 19.18 1.94 -11.10
N ASN A 78 19.45 2.73 -12.13
CA ASN A 78 20.16 4.00 -12.06
C ASN A 78 19.34 5.11 -12.74
N LYS A 79 19.75 6.36 -12.55
CA LYS A 79 19.01 7.54 -13.07
C LYS A 79 18.87 7.55 -14.60
N LYS A 80 19.87 7.02 -15.34
CA LYS A 80 19.84 6.96 -16.81
C LYS A 80 18.72 6.04 -17.28
N VAL A 81 18.69 4.81 -16.75
CA VAL A 81 17.66 3.82 -17.07
C VAL A 81 16.27 4.29 -16.61
N ALA A 82 16.19 4.84 -15.39
CA ALA A 82 14.94 5.35 -14.85
C ALA A 82 14.32 6.44 -15.74
N LYS A 83 15.15 7.36 -16.24
CA LYS A 83 14.69 8.39 -17.15
C LYS A 83 14.20 7.81 -18.47
N ARG A 84 14.95 6.88 -19.08
CA ARG A 84 14.51 6.19 -20.30
C ARG A 84 13.16 5.50 -20.11
N LEU A 85 13.00 4.77 -18.99
CA LEU A 85 11.76 4.06 -18.69
C LEU A 85 10.55 4.99 -18.57
N THR A 86 10.71 6.16 -17.94
CA THR A 86 9.62 7.14 -17.83
C THR A 86 9.38 7.93 -19.12
N ASP A 87 10.38 8.09 -19.99
CA ASP A 87 10.26 8.83 -21.25
C ASP A 87 9.74 7.95 -22.40
N GLU A 88 10.13 6.65 -22.45
CA GLU A 88 9.87 5.77 -23.58
C GLU A 88 8.71 4.80 -23.36
N VAL A 89 8.26 4.57 -22.09
CA VAL A 89 7.17 3.66 -21.76
C VAL A 89 6.03 4.44 -21.10
N ASP A 90 5.03 4.81 -21.89
CA ASP A 90 3.91 5.67 -21.47
C ASP A 90 3.23 5.23 -20.16
N GLU A 91 3.20 3.91 -19.88
CA GLU A 91 2.57 3.36 -18.70
C GLU A 91 3.41 3.50 -17.42
N VAL A 92 4.71 3.79 -17.55
CA VAL A 92 5.61 3.94 -16.40
C VAL A 92 5.47 5.33 -15.81
N LYS A 93 4.88 5.40 -14.62
CA LYS A 93 4.71 6.61 -13.84
C LYS A 93 5.93 6.96 -13.00
N GLY A 94 6.63 5.95 -12.48
CA GLY A 94 7.77 6.16 -11.61
C GLY A 94 8.69 4.95 -11.54
N VAL A 95 9.94 5.21 -11.17
CA VAL A 95 10.99 4.20 -11.08
C VAL A 95 11.73 4.34 -9.77
N LEU A 96 11.73 3.25 -9.01
CA LEU A 96 12.35 3.13 -7.69
C LEU A 96 13.59 2.22 -7.77
N LYS A 97 14.64 2.62 -7.06
CA LYS A 97 15.76 1.73 -6.75
C LYS A 97 15.56 1.15 -5.36
N GLY A 98 15.59 -0.17 -5.27
CA GLY A 98 15.46 -0.91 -4.01
C GLY A 98 15.20 -2.38 -4.25
N ASN A 99 15.36 -3.17 -3.21
CA ASN A 99 15.04 -4.59 -3.25
C ASN A 99 13.58 -4.77 -2.80
N PRO A 100 12.67 -5.26 -3.65
CA PRO A 100 11.25 -5.43 -3.30
C PRO A 100 11.01 -6.46 -2.20
N GLN A 101 12.01 -7.27 -1.83
CA GLN A 101 11.93 -8.21 -0.71
C GLN A 101 12.31 -7.57 0.63
N GLU A 102 12.90 -6.38 0.61
CA GLU A 102 13.21 -5.65 1.84
C GLU A 102 11.97 -4.90 2.35
N VAL A 103 11.86 -4.85 3.66
CA VAL A 103 10.78 -4.08 4.29
C VAL A 103 11.14 -2.59 4.21
N ASN A 104 10.27 -1.82 3.60
CA ASN A 104 10.40 -0.38 3.43
C ASN A 104 9.41 0.35 4.36
N GLY A 105 9.78 1.55 4.84
CA GLY A 105 8.91 2.35 5.72
C GLY A 105 8.77 1.79 7.13
N MET A 106 9.71 0.95 7.57
CA MET A 106 9.80 0.47 8.95
C MET A 106 11.00 1.08 9.65
N ILE A 107 10.81 1.39 10.92
CA ILE A 107 11.87 1.88 11.82
C ILE A 107 12.57 0.65 12.42
N ASP A 108 13.89 0.58 12.26
CA ASP A 108 14.70 -0.46 12.91
C ASP A 108 14.99 -0.11 14.38
N LYS A 109 15.68 -1.03 15.09
CA LYS A 109 16.04 -0.84 16.50
C LYS A 109 16.91 0.38 16.78
N ASP A 110 17.61 0.89 15.76
CA ASP A 110 18.48 2.05 15.82
C ASP A 110 17.81 3.33 15.30
N CYS A 111 16.48 3.32 15.18
CA CYS A 111 15.65 4.40 14.65
C CYS A 111 15.95 4.78 13.19
N HIS A 112 16.51 3.89 12.39
CA HIS A 112 16.70 4.11 10.96
C HIS A 112 15.48 3.62 10.17
N VAL A 113 15.05 4.43 9.21
CA VAL A 113 13.99 4.06 8.27
C VAL A 113 14.64 3.68 6.94
N LYS A 114 14.38 2.46 6.46
CA LYS A 114 14.76 2.06 5.11
C LYS A 114 13.73 2.57 4.13
N ASN A 115 14.17 3.36 3.18
CA ASN A 115 13.36 3.87 2.08
C ASN A 115 13.93 3.44 0.74
N PHE A 116 13.06 3.21 -0.24
CA PHE A 116 13.50 3.08 -1.64
C PHE A 116 13.88 4.45 -2.20
N GLU A 117 14.81 4.49 -3.14
CA GLU A 117 15.21 5.73 -3.80
C GLU A 117 14.32 5.98 -5.02
N LEU A 118 13.59 7.10 -5.07
CA LEU A 118 12.87 7.54 -6.27
C LEU A 118 13.87 8.13 -7.27
N LEU A 119 14.09 7.42 -8.40
CA LEU A 119 15.03 7.82 -9.43
C LEU A 119 14.42 8.69 -10.51
N SER A 120 13.14 8.47 -10.87
CA SER A 120 12.41 9.24 -11.89
C SER A 120 10.90 9.15 -11.68
N GLY A 121 10.19 10.20 -12.06
CA GLY A 121 8.73 10.25 -12.07
C GLY A 121 8.09 10.39 -10.69
N CYS A 122 6.95 9.74 -10.50
CA CYS A 122 6.15 9.77 -9.28
C CYS A 122 5.79 8.33 -8.84
N CYS A 123 5.93 8.03 -7.56
CA CYS A 123 5.69 6.68 -7.04
C CYS A 123 4.39 6.54 -6.22
N ASN A 124 3.54 7.55 -6.21
CA ASN A 124 2.23 7.45 -5.56
C ASN A 124 1.32 6.48 -6.29
N ARG A 125 0.71 5.57 -5.53
CA ARG A 125 -0.31 4.63 -6.02
C ARG A 125 -1.49 4.61 -5.06
N SER A 126 -2.64 4.18 -5.57
CA SER A 126 -3.85 4.03 -4.76
C SER A 126 -4.38 2.61 -4.87
N ASP A 127 -4.70 2.02 -3.72
CA ASP A 127 -5.41 0.76 -3.63
C ASP A 127 -6.89 1.04 -3.36
N VAL A 128 -7.78 0.40 -4.12
CA VAL A 128 -9.22 0.44 -3.87
C VAL A 128 -9.64 -0.92 -3.34
N MET A 129 -10.10 -0.94 -2.11
CA MET A 129 -10.52 -2.14 -1.41
C MET A 129 -12.04 -2.17 -1.24
N ARG A 130 -12.63 -3.32 -1.47
CA ARG A 130 -14.02 -3.58 -1.10
C ARG A 130 -14.08 -3.96 0.36
N THR A 131 -15.08 -3.44 1.04
CA THR A 131 -15.38 -3.84 2.42
C THR A 131 -16.60 -4.76 2.46
N LEU A 132 -16.88 -5.35 3.60
CA LEU A 132 -18.12 -6.07 3.85
C LEU A 132 -19.23 -5.18 4.43
N ILE A 133 -18.96 -3.89 4.58
CA ILE A 133 -19.93 -2.90 5.03
C ILE A 133 -20.91 -2.62 3.90
N LYS A 134 -22.20 -2.76 4.17
CA LYS A 134 -23.27 -2.43 3.23
C LYS A 134 -23.86 -1.06 3.55
N ASN A 135 -23.96 -0.22 2.54
CA ASN A 135 -24.65 1.04 2.60
C ASN A 135 -25.61 1.14 1.40
N ASN A 136 -26.92 1.22 1.65
CA ASN A 136 -27.95 1.27 0.60
C ASN A 136 -27.81 0.18 -0.48
N ASP A 137 -27.59 -1.07 -0.08
CA ASP A 137 -27.38 -2.25 -0.95
C ASP A 137 -26.06 -2.26 -1.76
N GLU A 138 -25.22 -1.26 -1.61
CA GLU A 138 -23.85 -1.24 -2.17
C GLU A 138 -22.81 -1.55 -1.12
N MET A 139 -21.73 -2.22 -1.54
CA MET A 139 -20.57 -2.45 -0.68
C MET A 139 -19.74 -1.18 -0.61
N GLU A 140 -19.46 -0.71 0.61
CA GLU A 140 -18.53 0.39 0.85
C GLU A 140 -17.14 0.07 0.32
N LYS A 141 -16.43 1.11 -0.11
CA LYS A 141 -15.05 1.03 -0.56
C LYS A 141 -14.17 1.90 0.31
N ILE A 142 -12.93 1.48 0.45
CA ILE A 142 -11.86 2.25 1.07
C ILE A 142 -10.77 2.48 0.03
N ILE A 143 -10.34 3.73 -0.10
CA ILE A 143 -9.24 4.12 -0.99
C ILE A 143 -8.04 4.45 -0.12
N ILE A 144 -6.94 3.74 -0.34
CA ILE A 144 -5.68 3.98 0.37
C ILE A 144 -4.62 4.40 -0.63
N ASN A 145 -4.22 5.65 -0.54
CA ASN A 145 -3.07 6.17 -1.27
C ASN A 145 -1.78 5.86 -0.51
N LYS A 146 -0.73 5.52 -1.24
CA LYS A 146 0.59 5.18 -0.70
C LYS A 146 1.69 5.83 -1.51
N ASP A 147 2.60 6.49 -0.83
CA ASP A 147 3.88 6.91 -1.40
C ASP A 147 4.87 5.73 -1.33
N GLN A 148 5.05 5.05 -2.45
CA GLN A 148 5.71 3.74 -2.48
C GLN A 148 7.21 3.78 -2.18
N HIS A 149 7.86 4.94 -2.22
CA HIS A 149 9.26 5.03 -1.82
C HIS A 149 9.42 5.06 -0.28
N LYS A 150 8.37 5.40 0.45
CA LYS A 150 8.37 5.52 1.92
C LYS A 150 7.65 4.37 2.64
N TYR A 151 6.74 3.67 1.97
CA TYR A 151 5.88 2.67 2.60
C TYR A 151 6.14 1.26 2.12
N HIS A 152 5.87 0.30 3.00
CA HIS A 152 5.91 -1.11 2.67
C HIS A 152 4.99 -1.46 1.48
N ILE A 153 5.47 -2.38 0.63
CA ILE A 153 4.69 -2.90 -0.49
C ILE A 153 3.66 -3.88 0.06
N GLU A 154 2.48 -3.36 0.34
CA GLU A 154 1.30 -4.17 0.64
C GLU A 154 0.27 -3.92 -0.45
N VAL A 155 -0.27 -5.01 -1.00
CA VAL A 155 -1.26 -4.94 -2.07
C VAL A 155 -2.68 -5.08 -1.52
N ALA A 156 -3.67 -4.57 -2.23
CA ALA A 156 -5.07 -4.56 -1.79
C ALA A 156 -5.60 -5.90 -1.28
N PRO A 157 -5.33 -7.06 -1.87
CA PRO A 157 -5.81 -8.34 -1.34
C PRO A 157 -5.37 -8.64 0.09
N THR A 158 -4.12 -8.33 0.44
CA THR A 158 -3.61 -8.53 1.80
C THR A 158 -4.33 -7.65 2.81
N THR A 159 -4.54 -6.38 2.47
CA THR A 159 -5.33 -5.46 3.31
C THR A 159 -6.79 -5.90 3.40
N GLU A 160 -7.42 -6.34 2.29
CA GLU A 160 -8.79 -6.87 2.29
C GLU A 160 -8.95 -8.08 3.23
N GLU A 161 -7.99 -9.00 3.29
CA GLU A 161 -8.00 -10.13 4.23
C GLU A 161 -8.00 -9.65 5.68
N LYS A 162 -7.22 -8.63 6.01
CA LYS A 162 -7.22 -8.00 7.34
C LYS A 162 -8.58 -7.37 7.67
N LEU A 163 -9.16 -6.64 6.73
CA LEU A 163 -10.49 -6.02 6.91
C LEU A 163 -11.61 -7.06 7.06
N ILE A 164 -11.54 -8.19 6.35
CA ILE A 164 -12.47 -9.31 6.51
C ILE A 164 -12.33 -9.93 7.90
N LYS A 165 -11.10 -10.13 8.40
CA LYS A 165 -10.84 -10.64 9.74
C LYS A 165 -11.44 -9.69 10.81
N LEU A 166 -11.21 -8.39 10.65
CA LEU A 166 -11.80 -7.37 11.52
C LEU A 166 -13.33 -7.40 11.49
N HIS A 167 -13.92 -7.42 10.29
CA HIS A 167 -15.37 -7.49 10.13
C HIS A 167 -15.99 -8.69 10.89
N ASN A 168 -15.44 -9.87 10.64
CA ASN A 168 -15.91 -11.09 11.28
C ASN A 168 -15.77 -11.02 12.82
N TYR A 169 -14.71 -10.41 13.31
CA TYR A 169 -14.53 -10.21 14.74
C TYR A 169 -15.60 -9.28 15.32
N LEU A 170 -15.90 -8.16 14.66
CA LEU A 170 -16.93 -7.21 15.09
C LEU A 170 -18.33 -7.82 15.09
N GLU A 171 -18.69 -8.58 14.06
CA GLU A 171 -20.01 -9.26 13.96
C GLU A 171 -20.19 -10.34 15.01
N ASN A 172 -19.12 -11.05 15.40
CA ASN A 172 -19.20 -12.18 16.31
C ASN A 172 -19.11 -11.79 17.80
N ASN A 173 -18.63 -10.60 18.15
CA ASN A 173 -18.31 -10.24 19.53
C ASN A 173 -19.17 -9.13 20.15
N ASN A 174 -20.20 -8.65 19.45
CA ASN A 174 -21.10 -7.59 19.93
C ASN A 174 -20.38 -6.40 20.58
N ILE A 175 -19.33 -5.90 19.90
CA ILE A 175 -18.49 -4.80 20.39
C ILE A 175 -19.30 -3.50 20.41
N LYS A 176 -19.23 -2.75 21.51
CA LYS A 176 -19.79 -1.40 21.57
C LYS A 176 -19.06 -0.50 20.59
N LYS A 177 -19.81 0.27 19.79
CA LYS A 177 -19.28 1.14 18.75
C LYS A 177 -19.02 2.58 19.26
N GLY A 178 -18.47 2.74 20.44
CA GLY A 178 -18.06 4.03 20.98
C GLY A 178 -16.70 4.44 20.44
N THR A 179 -15.63 4.30 21.24
CA THR A 179 -14.26 4.66 20.84
C THR A 179 -13.45 3.41 20.47
N ALA A 180 -12.80 3.44 19.32
CA ALA A 180 -11.82 2.42 18.94
C ALA A 180 -10.42 3.06 18.73
N ILE A 181 -9.40 2.20 18.82
CA ILE A 181 -8.00 2.56 18.55
C ILE A 181 -7.48 1.71 17.40
N ASP A 182 -6.89 2.36 16.38
CA ASP A 182 -5.99 1.78 15.40
C ASP A 182 -4.55 2.06 15.89
N GLY A 183 -3.97 1.10 16.61
CA GLY A 183 -2.82 1.34 17.47
C GLY A 183 -1.49 1.48 16.74
N MET A 184 -1.37 0.89 15.56
CA MET A 184 -0.23 0.95 14.64
C MET A 184 -0.77 1.19 13.23
N CYS A 185 -1.37 2.36 13.04
CA CYS A 185 -2.34 2.61 11.98
C CYS A 185 -1.75 2.66 10.56
N GLY A 186 -0.45 2.88 10.40
CA GLY A 186 0.16 3.01 9.10
C GLY A 186 -0.61 3.99 8.20
N ASN A 187 -1.16 3.49 7.11
CA ASN A 187 -1.97 4.26 6.15
C ASN A 187 -3.41 4.52 6.62
N GLY A 188 -3.83 3.95 7.75
CA GLY A 188 -5.15 4.16 8.33
C GLY A 188 -6.25 3.25 7.80
N SER A 189 -5.95 2.18 7.08
CA SER A 189 -6.98 1.31 6.47
C SER A 189 -7.95 0.71 7.50
N ILE A 190 -7.45 0.28 8.65
CA ILE A 190 -8.22 -0.31 9.74
C ILE A 190 -9.09 0.74 10.40
N GLY A 191 -8.52 1.87 10.81
CA GLY A 191 -9.28 2.92 11.49
C GLY A 191 -10.32 3.58 10.59
N ILE A 192 -10.03 3.78 9.29
CA ILE A 192 -11.01 4.24 8.30
C ILE A 192 -12.16 3.22 8.18
N TYR A 193 -11.83 1.92 8.18
CA TYR A 193 -12.84 0.87 8.19
C TYR A 193 -13.74 0.97 9.42
N LEU A 194 -13.17 1.15 10.63
CA LEU A 194 -13.92 1.26 11.88
C LEU A 194 -14.88 2.45 11.88
N LEU A 195 -14.44 3.62 11.36
CA LEU A 195 -15.33 4.79 11.20
C LEU A 195 -16.48 4.50 10.24
N LYS A 196 -16.21 3.91 9.07
CA LYS A 196 -17.24 3.51 8.10
C LYS A 196 -18.16 2.40 8.63
N TYR A 197 -17.67 1.53 9.50
CA TYR A 197 -18.46 0.50 10.17
C TYR A 197 -19.39 1.06 11.25
N GLY A 198 -19.15 2.30 11.72
CA GLY A 198 -20.04 3.03 12.60
C GLY A 198 -19.53 3.22 14.03
N PHE A 199 -18.24 3.15 14.28
CA PHE A 199 -17.66 3.63 15.53
C PHE A 199 -17.85 5.15 15.65
N GLU A 200 -18.22 5.61 16.84
CA GLU A 200 -18.43 7.04 17.11
C GLU A 200 -17.14 7.85 17.03
N LYS A 201 -16.01 7.21 17.39
CA LYS A 201 -14.68 7.84 17.37
C LYS A 201 -13.59 6.80 17.13
N VAL A 202 -12.56 7.19 16.37
CA VAL A 202 -11.33 6.38 16.20
C VAL A 202 -10.10 7.21 16.57
N ILE A 203 -9.24 6.60 17.36
CA ILE A 203 -7.91 7.12 17.68
C ILE A 203 -6.91 6.38 16.79
N PHE A 204 -6.21 7.13 15.95
CA PHE A 204 -5.12 6.62 15.12
C PHE A 204 -3.80 6.91 15.81
N ASN A 205 -2.93 5.93 15.88
CA ASN A 205 -1.58 6.11 16.38
C ASN A 205 -0.56 5.39 15.52
N ASP A 206 0.54 6.06 15.22
CA ASP A 206 1.70 5.45 14.60
C ASP A 206 2.97 6.20 15.03
N VAL A 207 4.08 5.48 15.19
CA VAL A 207 5.37 6.07 15.53
C VAL A 207 6.00 6.76 14.32
N TYR A 208 5.67 6.34 13.10
CA TYR A 208 6.23 6.83 11.86
C TYR A 208 5.50 8.08 11.37
N SER A 209 6.16 9.24 11.38
CA SER A 209 5.55 10.54 11.05
C SER A 209 5.00 10.61 9.63
N GLU A 210 5.69 9.98 8.66
CA GLU A 210 5.24 9.94 7.27
C GLU A 210 3.95 9.11 7.11
N ALA A 211 3.76 8.07 7.95
CA ALA A 211 2.50 7.34 7.99
C ALA A 211 1.35 8.25 8.43
N ILE A 212 1.58 9.07 9.45
CA ILE A 212 0.59 10.05 9.93
C ILE A 212 0.25 11.12 8.87
N GLU A 213 1.23 11.59 8.11
CA GLU A 213 0.98 12.52 7.01
C GLU A 213 0.12 11.87 5.91
N ASN A 214 0.45 10.64 5.55
CA ASN A 214 -0.29 9.89 4.55
C ASN A 214 -1.70 9.51 5.03
N LEU A 215 -1.86 9.18 6.32
CA LEU A 215 -3.16 8.93 6.95
C LEU A 215 -4.09 10.13 6.78
N LYS A 216 -3.63 11.36 7.02
CA LYS A 216 -4.44 12.58 6.87
C LYS A 216 -4.99 12.70 5.45
N PHE A 217 -4.15 12.45 4.44
CA PHE A 217 -4.58 12.41 3.06
C PHE A 217 -5.61 11.30 2.81
N ASN A 218 -5.42 10.11 3.37
CA ASN A 218 -6.35 9.00 3.22
C ASN A 218 -7.70 9.24 3.90
N LEU A 219 -7.72 9.92 5.04
CA LEU A 219 -8.97 10.36 5.68
C LEU A 219 -9.77 11.29 4.77
N GLU A 220 -9.10 12.27 4.15
CA GLU A 220 -9.72 13.21 3.21
C GLU A 220 -10.28 12.49 1.97
N VAL A 221 -9.49 11.60 1.34
CA VAL A 221 -9.92 10.83 0.15
C VAL A 221 -11.12 9.92 0.44
N ASN A 222 -11.26 9.44 1.68
CA ASN A 222 -12.40 8.63 2.12
C ASN A 222 -13.55 9.47 2.70
N GLU A 223 -13.49 10.81 2.59
CA GLU A 223 -14.51 11.75 3.07
C GLU A 223 -14.75 11.68 4.59
N ILE A 224 -13.71 11.33 5.36
CA ILE A 224 -13.75 11.31 6.82
C ILE A 224 -13.40 12.71 7.34
N LEU A 225 -14.42 13.45 7.75
CA LEU A 225 -14.28 14.88 8.11
C LEU A 225 -14.19 15.14 9.62
N GLY A 226 -14.28 14.11 10.45
CA GLY A 226 -14.24 14.24 11.91
C GLY A 226 -14.37 12.90 12.63
N ASN A 227 -14.60 12.98 13.94
CA ASN A 227 -14.74 11.80 14.81
C ASN A 227 -13.46 10.97 14.93
N TYR A 228 -12.28 11.62 14.85
CA TYR A 228 -11.00 10.97 15.06
C TYR A 228 -10.00 11.85 15.80
N GLU A 229 -9.03 11.20 16.42
CA GLU A 229 -7.81 11.81 16.96
C GLU A 229 -6.60 11.11 16.34
N ILE A 230 -5.48 11.84 16.23
CA ILE A 230 -4.24 11.32 15.65
C ILE A 230 -3.10 11.57 16.61
N TYR A 231 -2.36 10.51 16.93
CA TYR A 231 -1.14 10.56 17.73
C TYR A 231 0.05 10.05 16.91
N ASN A 232 1.21 10.68 17.11
CA ASN A 232 2.48 10.24 16.52
C ASN A 232 3.44 9.89 17.66
N LYS A 233 3.27 8.68 18.21
CA LYS A 233 4.03 8.20 19.39
C LYS A 233 4.29 6.70 19.27
N ALA A 234 5.27 6.19 20.03
CA ALA A 234 5.33 4.76 20.31
C ALA A 234 4.02 4.33 21.00
N PHE A 235 3.51 3.14 20.64
CA PHE A 235 2.21 2.69 21.16
C PHE A 235 2.23 2.53 22.68
N GLU A 236 3.35 2.13 23.24
CA GLU A 236 3.60 1.96 24.68
C GLU A 236 3.44 3.27 25.45
N ASP A 237 3.79 4.41 24.81
CA ASP A 237 3.72 5.76 25.38
C ASP A 237 2.35 6.43 25.18
N LEU A 238 1.39 5.73 24.59
CA LEU A 238 0.06 6.29 24.35
C LEU A 238 -0.73 6.38 25.64
N GLU A 239 -1.05 7.59 26.07
CA GLU A 239 -1.88 7.88 27.24
C GLU A 239 -3.25 8.38 26.78
N ILE A 240 -4.28 7.56 26.93
CA ILE A 240 -5.65 7.82 26.53
C ILE A 240 -6.63 7.22 27.53
N GLU A 241 -7.86 7.70 27.49
CA GLU A 241 -8.96 7.07 28.22
C GLU A 241 -9.27 5.68 27.67
N LYS A 242 -9.83 4.83 28.51
CA LYS A 242 -10.18 3.46 28.13
C LYS A 242 -11.21 3.46 27.01
N CYS A 243 -10.98 2.66 25.98
CA CYS A 243 -11.83 2.54 24.80
C CYS A 243 -12.50 1.18 24.69
N ASP A 244 -13.44 1.04 23.75
CA ASP A 244 -14.23 -0.19 23.56
C ASP A 244 -13.45 -1.25 22.77
N LEU A 245 -12.55 -0.83 21.84
CA LEU A 245 -11.75 -1.72 20.98
C LEU A 245 -10.36 -1.15 20.70
N CYS A 246 -9.34 -1.99 20.77
CA CYS A 246 -8.01 -1.71 20.25
C CYS A 246 -7.66 -2.74 19.17
N VAL A 247 -7.31 -2.28 17.98
CA VAL A 247 -6.82 -3.12 16.88
C VAL A 247 -5.33 -2.85 16.69
N ILE A 248 -4.55 -3.92 16.65
CA ILE A 248 -3.10 -3.89 16.41
C ILE A 248 -2.78 -4.70 15.17
N ASP A 249 -2.28 -4.02 14.15
CA ASP A 249 -1.66 -4.62 12.97
C ASP A 249 -0.14 -4.48 13.10
N SER A 250 0.48 -5.46 13.77
CA SER A 250 1.90 -5.37 14.11
C SER A 250 2.80 -5.85 12.97
N TYR A 251 3.99 -5.26 12.89
CA TYR A 251 5.03 -5.79 12.01
C TYR A 251 5.73 -7.01 12.65
N PRO A 252 6.29 -7.93 11.83
CA PRO A 252 6.78 -9.24 12.30
C PRO A 252 7.88 -9.21 13.37
N GLN A 253 8.52 -8.07 13.61
CA GLN A 253 9.64 -7.92 14.57
C GLN A 253 9.26 -7.10 15.80
N ALA A 254 7.98 -6.70 15.94
CA ALA A 254 7.50 -5.98 17.11
C ALA A 254 7.55 -6.85 18.37
N ASP A 255 7.81 -6.23 19.52
CA ASP A 255 7.61 -6.89 20.82
C ASP A 255 6.10 -6.96 21.12
N ILE A 256 5.49 -7.99 20.57
CA ILE A 256 4.03 -8.15 20.63
C ILE A 256 3.51 -8.31 22.06
N GLU A 257 4.31 -8.84 22.99
CA GLU A 257 3.86 -9.05 24.38
C GLU A 257 3.67 -7.73 25.13
N GLU A 258 4.58 -6.78 24.97
CA GLU A 258 4.45 -5.45 25.58
C GLU A 258 3.29 -4.66 24.95
N ILE A 259 3.16 -4.72 23.63
CA ILE A 259 2.06 -4.10 22.89
C ILE A 259 0.70 -4.64 23.36
N ILE A 260 0.53 -5.97 23.50
CA ILE A 260 -0.71 -6.59 23.98
C ILE A 260 -1.01 -6.14 25.41
N LYS A 261 -0.04 -6.19 26.31
CA LYS A 261 -0.22 -5.72 27.69
C LYS A 261 -0.67 -4.27 27.78
N LYS A 262 -0.15 -3.42 26.90
CA LYS A 262 -0.61 -2.03 26.81
C LYS A 262 -2.03 -1.94 26.26
N ALA A 263 -2.33 -2.65 25.17
CA ALA A 263 -3.66 -2.66 24.56
C ALA A 263 -4.75 -3.11 25.57
N GLU A 264 -4.51 -4.18 26.33
CA GLU A 264 -5.43 -4.68 27.37
C GLU A 264 -5.68 -3.70 28.53
N LYS A 265 -4.74 -2.78 28.78
CA LYS A 265 -4.93 -1.73 29.80
C LYS A 265 -5.82 -0.59 29.30
N ILE A 266 -5.78 -0.29 28.00
CA ILE A 266 -6.45 0.87 27.42
C ILE A 266 -7.70 0.53 26.63
N ALA A 267 -8.05 -0.75 26.47
CA ALA A 267 -9.24 -1.19 25.75
C ALA A 267 -9.98 -2.33 26.48
N ASP A 268 -11.30 -2.41 26.29
CA ASP A 268 -12.12 -3.51 26.77
C ASP A 268 -11.97 -4.76 25.89
N ASN A 269 -11.70 -4.57 24.60
CA ASN A 269 -11.48 -5.63 23.62
C ASN A 269 -10.20 -5.34 22.83
N VAL A 270 -9.43 -6.39 22.55
CA VAL A 270 -8.19 -6.30 21.78
C VAL A 270 -8.24 -7.28 20.61
N LEU A 271 -7.92 -6.82 19.42
CA LEU A 271 -7.78 -7.64 18.23
C LEU A 271 -6.38 -7.46 17.63
N ILE A 272 -5.66 -8.57 17.47
CA ILE A 272 -4.38 -8.61 16.76
C ILE A 272 -4.62 -9.18 15.36
N ILE A 273 -4.17 -8.47 14.35
CA ILE A 273 -4.37 -8.83 12.93
C ILE A 273 -3.08 -9.32 12.30
#